data_5b388faaafec3aacfd2a43c8cd12b997
#
_entry.id   5b388faaafec3aacfd2a43c8cd12b997
#
_cell.length_a   1.000
_cell.length_b   1.000
_cell.length_c   1.000
_cell.angle_alpha   90.00
_cell.angle_beta   90.00
_cell.angle_gamma   90.00
#
_symmetry.space_group_name_H-M   'P 1'
#
loop_
_entity.id
_entity.type
_entity.pdbx_description
1 polymer ?
#
loop_
_entity_poly.entity_id
_entity_poly.type
_entity_poly.pdbx_seq_one_letter_code
_entity_poly.pdbx_strand_id
1 'polypeptide(L)'
;MDREQEEMQFLGLFGIYIESYKIIFSWRKIFSKITLALILPLSFIFLAHIEISELLFWKILHTEIQLDRTPVGTRRYEKLSDVMSEERINYWLFKIAYFTFLLIFSLLSTSAVVYTIASIYTAREVTFRKVMSVVPKVWKRLMVTFLCTFATFFLYNLVTVLTLFMWVITIAYTSVGSVAFIIIVILYAIGFVYLSIVWQLASVVTVLEESYGFRAMIKSKNLIKGKMWIAIIIFFKLNLSLLAIQILFERLVVRGWSISVLGRVGFAMLCLLLLFMLFLFGLVIQTVIYFVCKSYHHENIDKSTLSDHLEVYLGEYEPLKAKDVQLEQVNV
;
A
#
# COMPACT_ATOMS: atom_id res chain seq x y z
N MET A 1 -11.49 -20.01 -12.72
CA MET A 1 -10.53 -19.13 -13.40
C MET A 1 -9.91 -19.96 -14.51
N ASP A 2 -10.61 -20.03 -15.65
CA ASP A 2 -10.33 -21.02 -16.70
C ASP A 2 -9.63 -20.40 -17.92
N ARG A 3 -9.03 -19.20 -17.75
CA ARG A 3 -8.19 -18.63 -18.81
C ARG A 3 -6.83 -19.28 -18.75
N GLU A 4 -6.41 -19.80 -19.90
CA GLU A 4 -5.04 -20.27 -20.05
C GLU A 4 -4.07 -19.10 -19.79
N GLN A 5 -2.88 -19.40 -19.28
CA GLN A 5 -1.87 -18.40 -18.93
C GLN A 5 -1.57 -17.48 -20.12
N GLU A 6 -1.61 -17.98 -21.34
CA GLU A 6 -1.36 -17.24 -22.57
C GLU A 6 -2.42 -16.15 -22.84
N GLU A 7 -3.67 -16.34 -22.43
CA GLU A 7 -4.72 -15.33 -22.60
C GLU A 7 -4.52 -14.10 -21.67
N MET A 8 -3.87 -14.30 -20.54
CA MET A 8 -3.67 -13.21 -19.58
C MET A 8 -2.76 -12.11 -20.12
N GLN A 9 -1.78 -12.43 -20.98
CA GLN A 9 -0.87 -11.44 -21.58
C GLN A 9 -1.61 -10.37 -22.41
N PHE A 10 -2.77 -10.71 -22.97
CA PHE A 10 -3.57 -9.80 -23.81
C PHE A 10 -4.54 -8.93 -23.01
N LEU A 11 -4.63 -9.11 -21.69
CA LEU A 11 -5.51 -8.29 -20.86
C LEU A 11 -5.08 -6.82 -20.91
N GLY A 12 -5.98 -6.01 -21.49
CA GLY A 12 -5.91 -4.57 -21.42
C GLY A 12 -6.50 -4.04 -20.10
N LEU A 13 -6.59 -2.73 -19.99
CA LEU A 13 -7.10 -2.02 -18.81
C LEU A 13 -8.47 -2.58 -18.33
N PHE A 14 -9.45 -2.65 -19.22
CA PHE A 14 -10.78 -3.15 -18.88
C PHE A 14 -10.77 -4.64 -18.52
N GLY A 15 -9.93 -5.45 -19.18
CA GLY A 15 -9.79 -6.87 -18.88
C GLY A 15 -9.31 -7.11 -17.45
N ILE A 16 -8.36 -6.33 -16.96
CA ILE A 16 -7.86 -6.41 -15.58
C ILE A 16 -8.96 -6.06 -14.57
N TYR A 17 -9.76 -5.03 -14.82
CA TYR A 17 -10.89 -4.66 -13.94
C TYR A 17 -11.96 -5.75 -13.89
N ILE A 18 -12.36 -6.29 -15.06
CA ILE A 18 -13.37 -7.36 -15.15
C ILE A 18 -12.88 -8.61 -14.46
N GLU A 19 -11.63 -9.03 -14.67
CA GLU A 19 -11.06 -10.21 -14.06
C GLU A 19 -10.97 -10.05 -12.53
N SER A 20 -10.54 -8.88 -12.06
CA SER A 20 -10.49 -8.58 -10.62
C SER A 20 -11.88 -8.66 -9.98
N TYR A 21 -12.90 -8.10 -10.63
CA TYR A 21 -14.27 -8.17 -10.15
C TYR A 21 -14.79 -9.62 -10.14
N LYS A 22 -14.53 -10.39 -11.20
CA LYS A 22 -14.92 -11.81 -11.31
C LYS A 22 -14.30 -12.64 -10.19
N ILE A 23 -13.02 -12.44 -9.86
CA ILE A 23 -12.33 -13.13 -8.78
C ILE A 23 -13.01 -12.83 -7.44
N ILE A 24 -13.24 -11.55 -7.11
CA ILE A 24 -13.89 -11.15 -5.86
C ILE A 24 -15.28 -11.75 -5.73
N PHE A 25 -16.07 -11.70 -6.80
CA PHE A 25 -17.45 -12.14 -6.77
C PHE A 25 -17.59 -13.68 -6.70
N SER A 26 -16.72 -14.40 -7.42
CA SER A 26 -16.70 -15.87 -7.40
C SER A 26 -16.30 -16.42 -6.04
N TRP A 27 -15.39 -15.77 -5.35
CA TRP A 27 -14.86 -16.17 -4.05
C TRP A 27 -15.30 -15.25 -2.90
N ARG A 28 -16.50 -14.67 -3.03
CA ARG A 28 -17.05 -13.67 -2.08
C ARG A 28 -16.99 -14.11 -0.62
N LYS A 29 -17.21 -15.40 -0.31
CA LYS A 29 -17.22 -15.91 1.07
C LYS A 29 -15.86 -15.72 1.77
N ILE A 30 -14.75 -15.96 1.06
CA ILE A 30 -13.42 -15.82 1.65
C ILE A 30 -12.96 -14.36 1.66
N PHE A 31 -13.21 -13.62 0.57
CA PHE A 31 -12.87 -12.20 0.51
C PHE A 31 -13.66 -11.38 1.55
N SER A 32 -14.93 -11.70 1.83
CA SER A 32 -15.69 -11.05 2.90
C SER A 32 -15.06 -11.27 4.28
N LYS A 33 -14.58 -12.49 4.58
CA LYS A 33 -13.90 -12.77 5.85
C LYS A 33 -12.57 -12.03 5.96
N ILE A 34 -11.75 -11.99 4.89
CA ILE A 34 -10.49 -11.24 4.85
C ILE A 34 -10.76 -9.74 5.00
N THR A 35 -11.77 -9.23 4.29
CA THR A 35 -12.16 -7.82 4.36
C THR A 35 -12.58 -7.45 5.78
N LEU A 36 -13.44 -8.24 6.42
CA LEU A 36 -13.90 -7.96 7.77
C LEU A 36 -12.77 -8.04 8.81
N ALA A 37 -11.85 -8.99 8.66
CA ALA A 37 -10.78 -9.21 9.64
C ALA A 37 -9.60 -8.23 9.49
N LEU A 38 -9.25 -7.80 8.27
CA LEU A 38 -8.03 -7.05 7.99
C LEU A 38 -8.27 -5.71 7.30
N ILE A 39 -9.09 -5.66 6.24
CA ILE A 39 -9.25 -4.46 5.42
C ILE A 39 -10.19 -3.45 6.08
N LEU A 40 -11.23 -3.91 6.76
CA LEU A 40 -12.15 -3.02 7.49
C LEU A 40 -11.44 -2.29 8.65
N PRO A 41 -10.67 -2.98 9.54
CA PRO A 41 -9.84 -2.28 10.53
C PRO A 41 -8.85 -1.31 9.91
N LEU A 42 -8.18 -1.69 8.81
CA LEU A 42 -7.28 -0.81 8.06
C LEU A 42 -7.99 0.47 7.61
N SER A 43 -9.18 0.33 7.01
CA SER A 43 -9.99 1.45 6.52
C SER A 43 -10.50 2.34 7.64
N PHE A 44 -10.90 1.73 8.76
CA PHE A 44 -11.32 2.46 9.95
C PHE A 44 -10.17 3.29 10.55
N ILE A 45 -8.99 2.68 10.72
CA ILE A 45 -7.79 3.36 11.22
C ILE A 45 -7.43 4.53 10.31
N PHE A 46 -7.53 4.35 8.99
CA PHE A 46 -7.24 5.39 8.01
C PHE A 46 -8.18 6.59 8.13
N LEU A 47 -9.51 6.39 8.24
CA LEU A 47 -10.47 7.47 8.40
C LEU A 47 -10.39 8.12 9.79
N ALA A 48 -10.29 7.32 10.84
CA ALA A 48 -10.15 7.82 12.20
C ALA A 48 -8.92 8.73 12.37
N HIS A 49 -7.82 8.41 11.67
CA HIS A 49 -6.64 9.25 11.67
C HIS A 49 -6.92 10.66 11.13
N ILE A 50 -7.76 10.81 10.10
CA ILE A 50 -8.09 12.11 9.52
C ILE A 50 -8.81 12.97 10.57
N GLU A 51 -9.84 12.43 11.21
CA GLU A 51 -10.62 13.12 12.26
C GLU A 51 -9.75 13.49 13.46
N ILE A 52 -9.04 12.51 14.04
CA ILE A 52 -8.23 12.73 15.24
C ILE A 52 -7.07 13.69 14.96
N SER A 53 -6.43 13.60 13.80
CA SER A 53 -5.35 14.53 13.43
C SER A 53 -5.82 15.97 13.33
N GLU A 54 -7.01 16.20 12.76
CA GLU A 54 -7.60 17.53 12.65
C GLU A 54 -7.92 18.10 14.05
N LEU A 55 -8.53 17.29 14.91
CA LEU A 55 -8.82 17.69 16.31
C LEU A 55 -7.55 18.07 17.08
N LEU A 56 -6.51 17.24 17.00
CA LEU A 56 -5.23 17.51 17.68
C LEU A 56 -4.53 18.74 17.08
N PHE A 57 -4.58 18.91 15.78
CA PHE A 57 -3.98 20.07 15.10
C PHE A 57 -4.66 21.37 15.50
N TRP A 58 -6.02 21.40 15.53
CA TRP A 58 -6.75 22.58 15.98
C TRP A 58 -6.48 22.94 17.43
N LYS A 59 -6.27 21.94 18.29
CA LYS A 59 -5.91 22.15 19.69
C LYS A 59 -4.55 22.84 19.81
N ILE A 60 -3.53 22.34 19.10
CA ILE A 60 -2.19 22.95 19.06
C ILE A 60 -2.27 24.38 18.52
N LEU A 61 -2.98 24.59 17.40
CA LEU A 61 -3.11 25.91 16.80
C LEU A 61 -3.79 26.91 17.75
N HIS A 62 -4.80 26.49 18.48
CA HIS A 62 -5.48 27.34 19.47
C HIS A 62 -4.54 27.73 20.61
N THR A 63 -3.77 26.80 21.13
CA THR A 63 -2.76 27.05 22.19
C THR A 63 -1.64 27.96 21.69
N GLU A 64 -1.19 27.80 20.45
CA GLU A 64 -0.18 28.63 19.78
C GLU A 64 -0.67 30.09 19.64
N ILE A 65 -1.90 30.31 19.17
CA ILE A 65 -2.50 31.65 19.08
C ILE A 65 -2.63 32.33 20.46
N GLN A 66 -2.94 31.56 21.50
CA GLN A 66 -2.99 32.08 22.88
C GLN A 66 -1.60 32.45 23.39
N LEU A 67 -0.59 31.63 23.08
CA LEU A 67 0.80 31.86 23.45
C LEU A 67 1.33 33.15 22.82
N ASP A 68 1.08 33.38 21.53
CA ASP A 68 1.50 34.59 20.80
C ASP A 68 0.89 35.85 21.37
N ARG A 69 -0.32 35.77 21.94
CA ARG A 69 -1.01 36.90 22.58
C ARG A 69 -0.58 37.15 24.03
N THR A 70 0.21 36.27 24.61
CA THR A 70 0.60 36.34 26.03
C THR A 70 2.02 36.91 26.14
N PRO A 71 2.26 37.95 26.98
CA PRO A 71 3.60 38.52 27.14
C PRO A 71 4.60 37.49 27.65
N VAL A 72 5.77 37.46 27.02
CA VAL A 72 6.91 36.60 27.39
C VAL A 72 7.36 36.91 28.83
N GLY A 73 7.69 35.85 29.60
CA GLY A 73 8.16 35.99 30.99
C GLY A 73 7.03 36.04 32.02
N THR A 74 5.77 35.87 31.62
CA THR A 74 4.67 35.74 32.56
C THR A 74 4.45 34.26 32.94
N ARG A 75 4.03 34.00 34.19
CA ARG A 75 3.67 32.64 34.63
C ARG A 75 2.63 31.95 33.74
N ARG A 76 1.77 32.78 33.09
CA ARG A 76 0.79 32.29 32.10
C ARG A 76 1.44 31.83 30.82
N TYR A 77 2.46 32.54 30.33
CA TYR A 77 3.26 32.16 29.17
C TYR A 77 3.96 30.81 29.38
N GLU A 78 4.62 30.61 30.55
CA GLU A 78 5.29 29.36 30.90
C GLU A 78 4.31 28.17 30.89
N LYS A 79 3.15 28.33 31.55
CA LYS A 79 2.11 27.27 31.53
C LYS A 79 1.60 26.95 30.14
N LEU A 80 1.35 27.94 29.28
CA LEU A 80 0.91 27.71 27.90
C LEU A 80 2.01 27.05 27.07
N SER A 81 3.27 27.39 27.28
CA SER A 81 4.42 26.76 26.64
C SER A 81 4.55 25.27 27.01
N ASP A 82 4.34 24.93 28.29
CA ASP A 82 4.35 23.54 28.76
C ASP A 82 3.20 22.75 28.12
N VAL A 83 1.97 23.30 28.12
CA VAL A 83 0.80 22.68 27.49
C VAL A 83 1.02 22.48 25.99
N MET A 84 1.57 23.46 25.29
CA MET A 84 1.87 23.34 23.86
C MET A 84 2.89 22.23 23.58
N SER A 85 3.91 22.09 24.44
CA SER A 85 4.90 21.03 24.32
C SER A 85 4.28 19.65 24.51
N GLU A 86 3.41 19.50 25.51
CA GLU A 86 2.67 18.25 25.76
C GLU A 86 1.74 17.91 24.57
N GLU A 87 1.00 18.87 24.03
CA GLU A 87 0.10 18.68 22.88
C GLU A 87 0.87 18.25 21.62
N ARG A 88 2.05 18.81 21.38
CA ARG A 88 2.95 18.39 20.28
C ARG A 88 3.45 16.97 20.47
N ILE A 89 3.85 16.59 21.68
CA ILE A 89 4.28 15.21 21.99
C ILE A 89 3.12 14.24 21.75
N ASN A 90 1.93 14.55 22.25
CA ASN A 90 0.73 13.72 22.06
C ASN A 90 0.37 13.56 20.57
N TYR A 91 0.50 14.62 19.79
CA TYR A 91 0.29 14.58 18.33
C TYR A 91 1.28 13.63 17.64
N TRP A 92 2.58 13.72 17.97
CA TRP A 92 3.58 12.84 17.38
C TRP A 92 3.45 11.39 17.83
N LEU A 93 3.12 11.15 19.11
CA LEU A 93 2.82 9.81 19.62
C LEU A 93 1.65 9.17 18.88
N PHE A 94 0.58 9.94 18.68
CA PHE A 94 -0.57 9.50 17.88
C PHE A 94 -0.16 9.17 16.44
N LYS A 95 0.66 10.00 15.79
CA LYS A 95 1.15 9.75 14.42
C LYS A 95 1.98 8.46 14.33
N ILE A 96 2.84 8.21 15.30
CA ILE A 96 3.66 6.97 15.35
C ILE A 96 2.76 5.75 15.55
N ALA A 97 1.83 5.81 16.49
CA ALA A 97 0.89 4.71 16.74
C ALA A 97 0.04 4.42 15.49
N TYR A 98 -0.56 5.47 14.90
CA TYR A 98 -1.32 5.36 13.66
C TYR A 98 -0.51 4.68 12.55
N PHE A 99 0.70 5.17 12.27
CA PHE A 99 1.56 4.64 11.22
C PHE A 99 1.90 3.16 11.46
N THR A 100 2.17 2.80 12.72
CA THR A 100 2.47 1.41 13.10
C THR A 100 1.28 0.49 12.82
N PHE A 101 0.08 0.84 13.26
CA PHE A 101 -1.12 0.04 13.02
C PHE A 101 -1.49 -0.01 11.54
N LEU A 102 -1.42 1.12 10.83
CA LEU A 102 -1.66 1.18 9.39
C LEU A 102 -0.71 0.23 8.65
N LEU A 103 0.59 0.26 8.98
CA LEU A 103 1.60 -0.60 8.38
C LEU A 103 1.29 -2.08 8.63
N ILE A 104 1.02 -2.47 9.88
CA ILE A 104 0.70 -3.85 10.24
C ILE A 104 -0.49 -4.34 9.43
N PHE A 105 -1.63 -3.67 9.48
CA PHE A 105 -2.84 -4.09 8.78
C PHE A 105 -2.70 -4.05 7.25
N SER A 106 -1.93 -3.10 6.70
CA SER A 106 -1.64 -3.03 5.27
C SER A 106 -0.83 -4.24 4.79
N LEU A 107 0.25 -4.60 5.49
CA LEU A 107 1.07 -5.76 5.13
C LEU A 107 0.32 -7.09 5.30
N LEU A 108 -0.49 -7.22 6.38
CA LEU A 108 -1.32 -8.39 6.61
C LEU A 108 -2.41 -8.52 5.54
N SER A 109 -3.07 -7.42 5.15
CA SER A 109 -4.07 -7.40 4.09
C SER A 109 -3.47 -7.79 2.74
N THR A 110 -2.30 -7.24 2.41
CA THR A 110 -1.58 -7.56 1.17
C THR A 110 -1.24 -9.05 1.12
N SER A 111 -0.62 -9.59 2.17
CA SER A 111 -0.27 -11.02 2.19
C SER A 111 -1.50 -11.92 2.11
N ALA A 112 -2.59 -11.61 2.81
CA ALA A 112 -3.80 -12.41 2.79
C ALA A 112 -4.47 -12.43 1.42
N VAL A 113 -4.62 -11.26 0.77
CA VAL A 113 -5.26 -11.17 -0.55
C VAL A 113 -4.40 -11.82 -1.63
N VAL A 114 -3.10 -11.52 -1.66
CA VAL A 114 -2.17 -12.08 -2.66
C VAL A 114 -2.08 -13.60 -2.54
N TYR A 115 -1.92 -14.13 -1.32
CA TYR A 115 -1.91 -15.57 -1.09
C TYR A 115 -3.22 -16.25 -1.50
N THR A 116 -4.37 -15.63 -1.19
CA THR A 116 -5.69 -16.14 -1.57
C THR A 116 -5.83 -16.25 -3.09
N ILE A 117 -5.44 -15.21 -3.84
CA ILE A 117 -5.52 -15.22 -5.30
C ILE A 117 -4.58 -16.25 -5.89
N ALA A 118 -3.36 -16.39 -5.38
CA ALA A 118 -2.41 -17.39 -5.83
C ALA A 118 -2.92 -18.81 -5.59
N SER A 119 -3.53 -19.07 -4.43
CA SER A 119 -4.14 -20.36 -4.11
C SER A 119 -5.33 -20.69 -5.03
N ILE A 120 -6.15 -19.67 -5.37
CA ILE A 120 -7.24 -19.81 -6.36
C ILE A 120 -6.66 -20.15 -7.74
N TYR A 121 -5.56 -19.50 -8.11
CA TYR A 121 -4.91 -19.72 -9.41
C TYR A 121 -4.31 -21.12 -9.55
N THR A 122 -3.79 -21.66 -8.45
CA THR A 122 -3.25 -23.04 -8.40
C THR A 122 -4.32 -24.11 -8.14
N ALA A 123 -5.63 -23.74 -8.18
CA ALA A 123 -6.77 -24.62 -7.92
C ALA A 123 -6.72 -25.35 -6.57
N ARG A 124 -6.11 -24.74 -5.55
CA ARG A 124 -6.04 -25.30 -4.19
C ARG A 124 -7.24 -24.91 -3.36
N GLU A 125 -7.54 -25.74 -2.38
CA GLU A 125 -8.55 -25.40 -1.38
C GLU A 125 -8.13 -24.21 -0.54
N VAL A 126 -8.90 -23.12 -0.64
CA VAL A 126 -8.66 -21.89 0.10
C VAL A 126 -9.60 -21.82 1.29
N THR A 127 -9.02 -21.90 2.49
CA THR A 127 -9.75 -21.75 3.75
C THR A 127 -9.22 -20.54 4.49
N PHE A 128 -10.09 -19.74 5.11
CA PHE A 128 -9.69 -18.55 5.89
C PHE A 128 -8.64 -18.88 6.95
N ARG A 129 -8.74 -20.04 7.61
CA ARG A 129 -7.77 -20.51 8.61
C ARG A 129 -6.38 -20.73 8.01
N LYS A 130 -6.29 -21.34 6.80
CA LYS A 130 -5.02 -21.54 6.08
C LYS A 130 -4.41 -20.19 5.72
N VAL A 131 -5.20 -19.26 5.17
CA VAL A 131 -4.73 -17.89 4.85
C VAL A 131 -4.14 -17.22 6.08
N MET A 132 -4.86 -17.21 7.21
CA MET A 132 -4.41 -16.54 8.44
C MET A 132 -3.18 -17.23 9.09
N SER A 133 -2.91 -18.51 8.82
CA SER A 133 -1.69 -19.17 9.30
C SER A 133 -0.44 -18.80 8.49
N VAL A 134 -0.62 -18.47 7.20
CA VAL A 134 0.47 -18.07 6.30
C VAL A 134 0.87 -16.62 6.50
N VAL A 135 -0.10 -15.74 6.75
CA VAL A 135 0.09 -14.30 6.88
C VAL A 135 1.25 -13.92 7.82
N PRO A 136 1.37 -14.45 9.06
CA PRO A 136 2.49 -14.11 9.95
C PRO A 136 3.86 -14.61 9.45
N LYS A 137 3.89 -15.67 8.65
CA LYS A 137 5.15 -16.21 8.11
C LYS A 137 5.71 -15.34 7.00
N VAL A 138 4.83 -14.80 6.15
CA VAL A 138 5.18 -13.90 5.03
C VAL A 138 5.48 -12.48 5.53
N TRP A 139 4.92 -12.07 6.67
CA TRP A 139 5.00 -10.71 7.18
C TRP A 139 6.44 -10.22 7.37
N LYS A 140 7.35 -11.06 7.87
CA LYS A 140 8.77 -10.67 8.06
C LYS A 140 9.43 -10.29 6.72
N ARG A 141 9.19 -11.05 5.66
CA ARG A 141 9.73 -10.79 4.32
C ARG A 141 9.13 -9.51 3.72
N LEU A 142 7.82 -9.31 3.87
CA LEU A 142 7.15 -8.09 3.47
C LEU A 142 7.67 -6.85 4.24
N MET A 143 7.94 -6.98 5.54
CA MET A 143 8.52 -5.91 6.34
C MET A 143 9.90 -5.50 5.81
N VAL A 144 10.76 -6.45 5.46
CA VAL A 144 12.07 -6.15 4.85
C VAL A 144 11.90 -5.42 3.52
N THR A 145 10.97 -5.88 2.66
CA THR A 145 10.69 -5.21 1.38
C THR A 145 10.13 -3.80 1.61
N PHE A 146 9.27 -3.62 2.60
CA PHE A 146 8.78 -2.29 2.99
C PHE A 146 9.91 -1.37 3.44
N LEU A 147 10.81 -1.85 4.31
CA LEU A 147 11.95 -1.04 4.78
C LEU A 147 12.90 -0.65 3.63
N CYS A 148 13.19 -1.57 2.72
CA CYS A 148 14.00 -1.28 1.52
C CYS A 148 13.32 -0.23 0.64
N THR A 149 12.01 -0.35 0.45
CA THR A 149 11.22 0.62 -0.32
C THR A 149 11.19 1.97 0.38
N PHE A 150 10.96 1.99 1.69
CA PHE A 150 10.99 3.22 2.49
C PHE A 150 12.34 3.93 2.38
N ALA A 151 13.44 3.18 2.50
CA ALA A 151 14.79 3.73 2.32
C ALA A 151 15.00 4.32 0.91
N THR A 152 14.46 3.66 -0.13
CA THR A 152 14.51 4.16 -1.51
C THR A 152 13.72 5.45 -1.68
N PHE A 153 12.50 5.52 -1.14
CA PHE A 153 11.70 6.75 -1.15
C PHE A 153 12.35 7.87 -0.34
N PHE A 154 12.92 7.54 0.82
CA PHE A 154 13.64 8.52 1.64
C PHE A 154 14.82 9.12 0.89
N LEU A 155 15.66 8.27 0.28
CA LEU A 155 16.79 8.73 -0.55
C LEU A 155 16.32 9.57 -1.74
N TYR A 156 15.26 9.15 -2.40
CA TYR A 156 14.68 9.89 -3.52
C TYR A 156 14.21 11.30 -3.10
N ASN A 157 13.50 11.40 -1.98
CA ASN A 157 13.07 12.70 -1.45
C ASN A 157 14.26 13.55 -0.99
N LEU A 158 15.28 12.95 -0.38
CA LEU A 158 16.49 13.67 0.04
C LEU A 158 17.20 14.29 -1.17
N VAL A 159 17.38 13.52 -2.25
CA VAL A 159 17.97 14.02 -3.50
C VAL A 159 17.15 15.18 -4.08
N THR A 160 15.82 15.05 -4.06
CA THR A 160 14.92 16.12 -4.54
C THR A 160 15.05 17.38 -3.70
N VAL A 161 15.08 17.27 -2.38
CA VAL A 161 15.26 18.42 -1.47
C VAL A 161 16.61 19.11 -1.71
N LEU A 162 17.69 18.34 -1.86
CA LEU A 162 19.00 18.89 -2.21
C LEU A 162 18.99 19.60 -3.58
N THR A 163 18.32 19.03 -4.57
CA THR A 163 18.16 19.64 -5.89
C THR A 163 17.39 20.96 -5.81
N LEU A 164 16.30 21.00 -5.04
CA LEU A 164 15.53 22.23 -4.81
C LEU A 164 16.34 23.27 -4.03
N PHE A 165 17.13 22.86 -3.06
CA PHE A 165 18.02 23.75 -2.32
C PHE A 165 19.07 24.40 -3.25
N MET A 166 19.71 23.61 -4.10
CA MET A 166 20.64 24.11 -5.11
C MET A 166 19.95 25.04 -6.11
N TRP A 167 18.73 24.70 -6.54
CA TRP A 167 17.91 25.57 -7.40
C TRP A 167 17.64 26.93 -6.77
N VAL A 168 17.27 26.97 -5.48
CA VAL A 168 17.03 28.25 -4.75
C VAL A 168 18.26 29.14 -4.74
N ILE A 169 19.44 28.57 -4.47
CA ILE A 169 20.68 29.34 -4.35
C ILE A 169 21.18 29.87 -5.70
N THR A 170 20.99 29.09 -6.78
CA THR A 170 21.65 29.37 -8.06
C THR A 170 20.77 30.16 -9.03
N ILE A 171 19.54 29.75 -9.27
CA ILE A 171 18.73 30.24 -10.39
C ILE A 171 17.29 30.64 -10.03
N ALA A 172 16.86 30.51 -8.80
CA ALA A 172 15.46 30.78 -8.42
C ALA A 172 14.97 32.19 -8.81
N TYR A 173 15.86 33.18 -8.71
CA TYR A 173 15.55 34.60 -8.96
C TYR A 173 15.83 35.03 -10.42
N THR A 174 16.17 34.10 -11.31
CA THR A 174 16.39 34.39 -12.73
C THR A 174 15.13 34.13 -13.56
N SER A 175 15.02 34.69 -14.74
CA SER A 175 13.92 34.43 -15.68
C SER A 175 13.80 32.94 -16.08
N VAL A 176 14.90 32.20 -16.00
CA VAL A 176 14.95 30.76 -16.28
C VAL A 176 14.54 29.92 -15.06
N GLY A 177 14.57 30.52 -13.86
CA GLY A 177 14.31 29.82 -12.60
C GLY A 177 12.93 29.18 -12.52
N SER A 178 11.88 29.88 -12.96
CA SER A 178 10.51 29.34 -12.96
C SER A 178 10.34 28.12 -13.89
N VAL A 179 10.96 28.15 -15.06
CA VAL A 179 10.94 27.03 -16.01
C VAL A 179 11.67 25.83 -15.42
N ALA A 180 12.86 26.06 -14.84
CA ALA A 180 13.62 25.00 -14.17
C ALA A 180 12.84 24.36 -13.01
N PHE A 181 12.12 25.16 -12.22
CA PHE A 181 11.26 24.64 -11.16
C PHE A 181 10.17 23.70 -11.67
N ILE A 182 9.47 24.11 -12.72
CA ILE A 182 8.43 23.27 -13.34
C ILE A 182 9.03 21.94 -13.82
N ILE A 183 10.20 21.96 -14.44
CA ILE A 183 10.88 20.75 -14.89
C ILE A 183 11.23 19.83 -13.70
N ILE A 184 11.78 20.39 -12.61
CA ILE A 184 12.10 19.61 -11.40
C ILE A 184 10.85 18.97 -10.83
N VAL A 185 9.73 19.69 -10.74
CA VAL A 185 8.45 19.15 -10.22
C VAL A 185 7.90 18.04 -11.12
N ILE A 186 7.98 18.21 -12.45
CA ILE A 186 7.53 17.16 -13.39
C ILE A 186 8.39 15.91 -13.25
N LEU A 187 9.72 16.05 -13.22
CA LEU A 187 10.64 14.91 -13.05
C LEU A 187 10.41 14.21 -11.71
N TYR A 188 10.18 14.98 -10.63
CA TYR A 188 9.81 14.43 -9.35
C TYR A 188 8.50 13.64 -9.41
N ALA A 189 7.46 14.17 -10.03
CA ALA A 189 6.19 13.48 -10.14
C ALA A 189 6.30 12.15 -10.93
N ILE A 190 7.02 12.17 -12.05
CA ILE A 190 7.26 10.97 -12.87
C ILE A 190 8.01 9.90 -12.08
N GLY A 191 9.10 10.27 -11.40
CA GLY A 191 9.90 9.34 -10.60
C GLY A 191 9.13 8.79 -9.41
N PHE A 192 8.32 9.63 -8.72
CA PHE A 192 7.48 9.22 -7.61
C PHE A 192 6.43 8.18 -8.03
N VAL A 193 5.72 8.42 -9.15
CA VAL A 193 4.74 7.47 -9.70
C VAL A 193 5.43 6.16 -10.09
N TYR A 194 6.58 6.24 -10.76
CA TYR A 194 7.35 5.06 -11.14
C TYR A 194 7.75 4.21 -9.93
N LEU A 195 8.33 4.82 -8.90
CA LEU A 195 8.73 4.12 -7.67
C LEU A 195 7.52 3.51 -6.95
N SER A 196 6.38 4.21 -6.93
CA SER A 196 5.15 3.73 -6.31
C SER A 196 4.61 2.45 -6.98
N ILE A 197 4.65 2.40 -8.32
CA ILE A 197 4.22 1.22 -9.08
C ILE A 197 5.17 0.05 -8.85
N VAL A 198 6.50 0.31 -8.90
CA VAL A 198 7.51 -0.71 -8.61
C VAL A 198 7.32 -1.28 -7.21
N TRP A 199 7.03 -0.45 -6.22
CA TRP A 199 6.76 -0.88 -4.85
C TRP A 199 5.50 -1.76 -4.75
N GLN A 200 4.39 -1.33 -5.33
CA GLN A 200 3.15 -2.11 -5.31
C GLN A 200 3.39 -3.52 -5.86
N LEU A 201 4.07 -3.65 -6.99
CA LEU A 201 4.35 -4.94 -7.58
C LEU A 201 5.40 -5.74 -6.78
N ALA A 202 6.40 -5.07 -6.18
CA ALA A 202 7.41 -5.71 -5.34
C ALA A 202 6.81 -6.38 -4.10
N SER A 203 5.73 -5.83 -3.53
CA SER A 203 5.02 -6.46 -2.42
C SER A 203 4.37 -7.78 -2.83
N VAL A 204 3.81 -7.86 -4.05
CA VAL A 204 3.25 -9.11 -4.61
C VAL A 204 4.34 -10.13 -4.89
N VAL A 205 5.45 -9.70 -5.53
CA VAL A 205 6.63 -10.55 -5.78
C VAL A 205 7.14 -11.17 -4.48
N THR A 206 7.22 -10.37 -3.41
CA THR A 206 7.69 -10.85 -2.09
C THR A 206 6.80 -11.94 -1.49
N VAL A 207 5.49 -11.92 -1.76
CA VAL A 207 4.56 -12.94 -1.27
C VAL A 207 4.61 -14.20 -2.12
N LEU A 208 4.73 -14.06 -3.44
CA LEU A 208 4.58 -15.17 -4.40
C LEU A 208 5.90 -15.82 -4.81
N GLU A 209 7.03 -15.17 -4.53
CA GLU A 209 8.34 -15.65 -4.92
C GLU A 209 9.33 -15.64 -3.75
N GLU A 210 10.46 -16.30 -3.90
CA GLU A 210 11.50 -16.30 -2.87
C GLU A 210 12.25 -14.96 -2.74
N SER A 211 12.05 -14.06 -3.69
CA SER A 211 12.70 -12.75 -3.75
C SER A 211 12.06 -11.75 -2.79
N TYR A 212 12.85 -11.07 -1.97
CA TYR A 212 12.40 -10.01 -1.05
C TYR A 212 13.39 -8.83 -1.01
N GLY A 213 12.97 -7.73 -0.43
CA GLY A 213 13.79 -6.52 -0.32
C GLY A 213 14.11 -5.91 -1.69
N PHE A 214 15.35 -5.47 -1.87
CA PHE A 214 15.81 -4.88 -3.14
C PHE A 214 15.74 -5.84 -4.32
N ARG A 215 15.90 -7.15 -4.10
CA ARG A 215 15.76 -8.15 -5.17
C ARG A 215 14.33 -8.19 -5.72
N ALA A 216 13.34 -8.12 -4.85
CA ALA A 216 11.94 -8.02 -5.25
C ALA A 216 11.66 -6.73 -6.03
N MET A 217 12.25 -5.60 -5.64
CA MET A 217 12.12 -4.32 -6.35
C MET A 217 12.73 -4.39 -7.76
N ILE A 218 13.93 -4.97 -7.91
CA ILE A 218 14.57 -5.14 -9.21
C ILE A 218 13.75 -6.07 -10.10
N LYS A 219 13.23 -7.17 -9.55
CA LYS A 219 12.36 -8.09 -10.30
C LYS A 219 11.06 -7.41 -10.73
N SER A 220 10.40 -6.69 -9.82
CA SER A 220 9.22 -5.89 -10.10
C SER A 220 9.46 -4.89 -11.23
N LYS A 221 10.58 -4.14 -11.17
CA LYS A 221 11.00 -3.21 -12.23
C LYS A 221 11.12 -3.90 -13.61
N ASN A 222 11.64 -5.11 -13.64
CA ASN A 222 11.80 -5.86 -14.91
C ASN A 222 10.45 -6.38 -15.40
N LEU A 223 9.62 -6.93 -14.52
CA LEU A 223 8.29 -7.45 -14.86
C LEU A 223 7.34 -6.39 -15.42
N ILE A 224 7.38 -5.16 -14.90
CA ILE A 224 6.46 -4.10 -15.35
C ILE A 224 6.78 -3.54 -16.73
N LYS A 225 7.98 -3.83 -17.29
CA LYS A 225 8.36 -3.41 -18.64
C LYS A 225 7.36 -3.96 -19.66
N GLY A 226 6.92 -3.12 -20.58
CA GLY A 226 5.93 -3.45 -21.62
C GLY A 226 4.47 -3.23 -21.21
N LYS A 227 4.13 -3.25 -19.90
CA LYS A 227 2.78 -2.99 -19.38
C LYS A 227 2.70 -1.73 -18.48
N MET A 228 3.77 -0.92 -18.46
CA MET A 228 3.90 0.26 -17.58
C MET A 228 2.73 1.23 -17.74
N TRP A 229 2.30 1.54 -18.97
CA TRP A 229 1.20 2.50 -19.21
C TRP A 229 -0.13 2.05 -18.57
N ILE A 230 -0.44 0.76 -18.64
CA ILE A 230 -1.64 0.21 -18.02
C ILE A 230 -1.55 0.36 -16.50
N ALA A 231 -0.39 0.04 -15.93
CA ALA A 231 -0.15 0.18 -14.49
C ALA A 231 -0.24 1.65 -14.03
N ILE A 232 0.31 2.61 -14.80
CA ILE A 232 0.21 4.05 -14.50
C ILE A 232 -1.24 4.51 -14.46
N ILE A 233 -2.04 4.15 -15.48
CA ILE A 233 -3.46 4.55 -15.56
C ILE A 233 -4.25 3.96 -14.38
N ILE A 234 -4.03 2.70 -14.06
CA ILE A 234 -4.70 2.04 -12.93
C ILE A 234 -4.29 2.69 -11.61
N PHE A 235 -2.99 2.89 -11.39
CA PHE A 235 -2.45 3.55 -10.21
C PHE A 235 -3.07 4.94 -10.03
N PHE A 236 -3.11 5.73 -11.11
CA PHE A 236 -3.67 7.08 -11.06
C PHE A 236 -5.16 7.06 -10.70
N LYS A 237 -5.96 6.17 -11.32
CA LYS A 237 -7.39 6.04 -11.02
C LYS A 237 -7.64 5.62 -9.56
N LEU A 238 -6.89 4.65 -9.05
CA LEU A 238 -7.04 4.21 -7.65
C LEU A 238 -6.69 5.33 -6.67
N ASN A 239 -5.59 6.06 -6.91
CA ASN A 239 -5.20 7.19 -6.06
C ASN A 239 -6.16 8.37 -6.15
N LEU A 240 -6.71 8.66 -7.35
CA LEU A 240 -7.75 9.69 -7.52
C LEU A 240 -9.03 9.32 -6.75
N SER A 241 -9.44 8.05 -6.80
CA SER A 241 -10.59 7.56 -6.04
C SER A 241 -10.34 7.66 -4.53
N LEU A 242 -9.13 7.32 -4.07
CA LEU A 242 -8.73 7.48 -2.68
C LEU A 242 -8.80 8.94 -2.24
N LEU A 243 -8.22 9.86 -3.03
CA LEU A 243 -8.25 11.30 -2.78
C LEU A 243 -9.71 11.83 -2.73
N ALA A 244 -10.56 11.38 -3.64
CA ALA A 244 -11.98 11.78 -3.65
C ALA A 244 -12.69 11.34 -2.36
N ILE A 245 -12.46 10.13 -1.89
CA ILE A 245 -13.02 9.63 -0.61
C ILE A 245 -12.49 10.44 0.57
N GLN A 246 -11.19 10.79 0.59
CA GLN A 246 -10.59 11.62 1.64
C GLN A 246 -11.22 13.01 1.68
N ILE A 247 -11.34 13.68 0.53
CA ILE A 247 -11.97 15.01 0.44
C ILE A 247 -13.44 14.94 0.87
N LEU A 248 -14.17 13.91 0.43
CA LEU A 248 -15.57 13.70 0.82
C LEU A 248 -15.69 13.55 2.35
N PHE A 249 -14.85 12.71 2.95
CA PHE A 249 -14.82 12.51 4.40
C PHE A 249 -14.47 13.80 5.15
N GLU A 250 -13.42 14.49 4.74
CA GLU A 250 -13.00 15.75 5.36
C GLU A 250 -14.11 16.81 5.29
N ARG A 251 -14.76 16.98 4.14
CA ARG A 251 -15.80 18.00 3.93
C ARG A 251 -17.11 17.70 4.65
N LEU A 252 -17.58 16.43 4.61
CA LEU A 252 -18.90 16.07 5.11
C LEU A 252 -18.89 15.54 6.55
N VAL A 253 -17.78 14.96 7.02
CA VAL A 253 -17.70 14.39 8.35
C VAL A 253 -16.89 15.29 9.28
N VAL A 254 -15.64 15.60 8.94
CA VAL A 254 -14.75 16.38 9.82
C VAL A 254 -15.20 17.84 9.91
N ARG A 255 -15.40 18.51 8.78
CA ARG A 255 -15.80 19.94 8.71
C ARG A 255 -17.30 20.15 8.49
N GLY A 256 -18.09 19.10 8.55
CA GLY A 256 -19.52 19.15 8.29
C GLY A 256 -20.36 19.74 9.43
N TRP A 257 -20.00 20.90 9.98
CA TRP A 257 -20.66 21.56 11.14
C TRP A 257 -22.13 21.91 10.89
N SER A 258 -22.54 22.10 9.63
CA SER A 258 -23.92 22.37 9.23
C SER A 258 -24.77 21.13 9.06
N ILE A 259 -24.17 19.95 9.08
CA ILE A 259 -24.86 18.66 8.91
C ILE A 259 -25.22 18.08 10.28
N SER A 260 -26.42 17.52 10.40
CA SER A 260 -26.84 16.86 11.64
C SER A 260 -25.90 15.70 12.00
N VAL A 261 -25.77 15.40 13.28
CA VAL A 261 -24.91 14.30 13.78
C VAL A 261 -25.24 12.97 13.07
N LEU A 262 -26.53 12.68 12.87
CA LEU A 262 -26.97 11.47 12.17
C LEU A 262 -26.51 11.46 10.71
N GLY A 263 -26.56 12.60 10.02
CA GLY A 263 -26.07 12.77 8.66
C GLY A 263 -24.55 12.55 8.58
N ARG A 264 -23.78 13.11 9.51
CA ARG A 264 -22.32 12.91 9.59
C ARG A 264 -21.97 11.43 9.79
N VAL A 265 -22.66 10.72 10.68
CA VAL A 265 -22.47 9.27 10.88
C VAL A 265 -22.80 8.50 9.60
N GLY A 266 -23.90 8.85 8.90
CA GLY A 266 -24.26 8.24 7.63
C GLY A 266 -23.17 8.41 6.56
N PHE A 267 -22.64 9.63 6.40
CA PHE A 267 -21.52 9.88 5.47
C PHE A 267 -20.22 9.17 5.90
N ALA A 268 -19.93 9.09 7.20
CA ALA A 268 -18.78 8.36 7.70
C ALA A 268 -18.86 6.87 7.35
N MET A 269 -20.03 6.25 7.52
CA MET A 269 -20.28 4.84 7.15
C MET A 269 -20.18 4.63 5.63
N LEU A 270 -20.69 5.57 4.82
CA LEU A 270 -20.55 5.52 3.37
C LEU A 270 -19.07 5.60 2.95
N CYS A 271 -18.30 6.54 3.49
CA CYS A 271 -16.87 6.66 3.21
C CYS A 271 -16.10 5.42 3.64
N LEU A 272 -16.43 4.82 4.79
CA LEU A 272 -15.83 3.57 5.26
C LEU A 272 -16.11 2.43 4.28
N LEU A 273 -17.35 2.30 3.81
CA LEU A 273 -17.75 1.30 2.81
C LEU A 273 -16.99 1.48 1.49
N LEU A 274 -16.93 2.70 0.97
CA LEU A 274 -16.21 3.00 -0.25
C LEU A 274 -14.71 2.71 -0.11
N LEU A 275 -14.13 3.04 1.04
CA LEU A 275 -12.71 2.88 1.28
C LEU A 275 -12.29 1.42 1.39
N PHE A 276 -13.01 0.59 2.15
CA PHE A 276 -12.63 -0.83 2.24
C PHE A 276 -12.86 -1.57 0.92
N MET A 277 -13.87 -1.19 0.14
CA MET A 277 -14.06 -1.71 -1.22
C MET A 277 -12.89 -1.30 -2.13
N LEU A 278 -12.46 -0.03 -2.06
CA LEU A 278 -11.33 0.47 -2.84
C LEU A 278 -10.03 -0.26 -2.48
N PHE A 279 -9.75 -0.49 -1.19
CA PHE A 279 -8.56 -1.21 -0.75
C PHE A 279 -8.58 -2.67 -1.19
N LEU A 280 -9.70 -3.38 -1.01
CA LEU A 280 -9.85 -4.76 -1.50
C LEU A 280 -9.59 -4.84 -3.00
N PHE A 281 -10.29 -3.99 -3.76
CA PHE A 281 -10.19 -3.98 -5.21
C PHE A 281 -8.79 -3.61 -5.69
N GLY A 282 -8.14 -2.65 -5.05
CA GLY A 282 -6.75 -2.26 -5.32
C GLY A 282 -5.76 -3.41 -5.13
N LEU A 283 -5.86 -4.16 -4.02
CA LEU A 283 -5.01 -5.32 -3.73
C LEU A 283 -5.22 -6.46 -4.74
N VAL A 284 -6.47 -6.70 -5.14
CA VAL A 284 -6.78 -7.72 -6.16
C VAL A 284 -6.22 -7.30 -7.52
N ILE A 285 -6.44 -6.06 -7.95
CA ILE A 285 -5.90 -5.53 -9.22
C ILE A 285 -4.37 -5.62 -9.23
N GLN A 286 -3.70 -5.23 -8.17
CA GLN A 286 -2.25 -5.29 -8.04
C GLN A 286 -1.73 -6.72 -8.26
N THR A 287 -2.43 -7.73 -7.73
CA THR A 287 -2.09 -9.14 -7.91
C THR A 287 -2.37 -9.61 -9.34
N VAL A 288 -3.49 -9.18 -9.94
CA VAL A 288 -3.82 -9.51 -11.34
C VAL A 288 -2.78 -8.89 -12.29
N ILE A 289 -2.35 -7.64 -12.04
CA ILE A 289 -1.28 -7.00 -12.83
C ILE A 289 0.01 -7.83 -12.77
N TYR A 290 0.38 -8.38 -11.60
CA TYR A 290 1.54 -9.24 -11.48
C TYR A 290 1.43 -10.46 -12.41
N PHE A 291 0.29 -11.16 -12.42
CA PHE A 291 0.09 -12.31 -13.29
C PHE A 291 0.09 -11.93 -14.78
N VAL A 292 -0.51 -10.79 -15.13
CA VAL A 292 -0.49 -10.24 -16.50
C VAL A 292 0.93 -9.93 -16.96
N CYS A 293 1.73 -9.27 -16.11
CA CYS A 293 3.12 -8.96 -16.42
C CYS A 293 3.98 -10.22 -16.56
N LYS A 294 3.79 -11.20 -15.69
CA LYS A 294 4.52 -12.47 -15.72
C LYS A 294 4.19 -13.28 -16.97
N SER A 295 2.90 -13.34 -17.35
CA SER A 295 2.45 -13.94 -18.58
C SER A 295 3.01 -13.22 -19.83
N TYR A 296 3.05 -11.88 -19.82
CA TYR A 296 3.60 -11.07 -20.92
C TYR A 296 5.08 -11.35 -21.18
N HIS A 297 5.86 -11.62 -20.14
CA HIS A 297 7.28 -11.96 -20.26
C HIS A 297 7.53 -13.45 -20.54
N HIS A 298 6.48 -14.25 -20.78
CA HIS A 298 6.57 -15.71 -20.97
C HIS A 298 7.32 -16.42 -19.83
N GLU A 299 7.41 -15.77 -18.65
CA GLU A 299 7.88 -16.46 -17.46
C GLU A 299 6.82 -17.50 -17.07
N ASN A 300 7.17 -18.78 -17.19
CA ASN A 300 6.26 -19.87 -16.80
C ASN A 300 5.75 -19.61 -15.36
N ILE A 301 4.43 -19.41 -15.26
CA ILE A 301 3.75 -19.55 -13.99
C ILE A 301 3.52 -21.06 -13.83
N ASP A 302 4.62 -21.78 -13.56
CA ASP A 302 4.47 -23.20 -13.24
C ASP A 302 3.59 -23.31 -12.00
N LYS A 303 2.37 -23.81 -12.23
CA LYS A 303 1.38 -23.99 -11.16
C LYS A 303 1.92 -24.90 -10.07
N SER A 304 2.80 -25.86 -10.41
CA SER A 304 3.45 -26.75 -9.46
C SER A 304 4.45 -26.00 -8.60
N THR A 305 5.35 -25.23 -9.19
CA THR A 305 6.37 -24.44 -8.46
C THR A 305 5.72 -23.39 -7.57
N LEU A 306 4.68 -22.70 -8.06
CA LEU A 306 3.91 -21.74 -7.25
C LEU A 306 3.17 -22.47 -6.12
N SER A 307 2.63 -23.64 -6.41
CA SER A 307 1.96 -24.51 -5.46
C SER A 307 2.93 -24.95 -4.35
N ASP A 308 4.11 -25.45 -4.72
CA ASP A 308 5.14 -25.92 -3.77
C ASP A 308 5.64 -24.76 -2.89
N HIS A 309 5.82 -23.57 -3.48
CA HIS A 309 6.19 -22.38 -2.72
C HIS A 309 5.11 -21.98 -1.68
N LEU A 310 3.83 -22.13 -2.03
CA LEU A 310 2.74 -21.89 -1.09
C LEU A 310 2.65 -22.98 0.00
N GLU A 311 3.04 -24.24 -0.29
CA GLU A 311 3.10 -25.33 0.69
C GLU A 311 4.22 -25.16 1.71
N VAL A 312 5.36 -24.62 1.30
CA VAL A 312 6.45 -24.29 2.23
C VAL A 312 5.95 -23.33 3.33
N TYR A 313 5.06 -22.42 3.00
CA TYR A 313 4.46 -21.55 4.02
C TYR A 313 3.51 -22.26 4.96
N LEU A 314 2.84 -23.33 4.51
CA LEU A 314 1.98 -24.14 5.37
C LEU A 314 2.79 -25.07 6.27
N GLY A 315 4.04 -25.37 5.90
CA GLY A 315 4.88 -26.36 6.57
C GLY A 315 4.50 -27.81 6.22
N GLU A 316 3.74 -27.99 5.14
CA GLU A 316 3.31 -29.29 4.62
C GLU A 316 4.35 -29.89 3.65
N TYR A 317 5.30 -29.08 3.18
CA TYR A 317 6.33 -29.50 2.21
C TYR A 317 7.71 -28.92 2.56
N GLU A 318 8.71 -29.76 2.74
CA GLU A 318 10.12 -29.39 2.69
C GLU A 318 10.66 -29.71 1.31
N PRO A 319 11.08 -28.73 0.48
CA PRO A 319 11.67 -29.03 -0.82
C PRO A 319 12.97 -29.81 -0.62
N LEU A 320 13.07 -30.98 -1.22
CA LEU A 320 14.30 -31.74 -1.27
C LEU A 320 15.36 -30.92 -1.98
N LYS A 321 16.37 -30.45 -1.23
CA LYS A 321 17.53 -29.78 -1.82
C LYS A 321 18.26 -30.80 -2.67
N ALA A 322 18.59 -30.45 -3.91
CA ALA A 322 19.21 -31.32 -4.91
C ALA A 322 20.51 -32.00 -4.46
N LYS A 323 21.06 -31.68 -3.29
CA LYS A 323 22.23 -32.33 -2.66
C LYS A 323 21.90 -33.61 -1.86
N ASP A 324 20.64 -33.82 -1.50
CA ASP A 324 20.27 -34.92 -0.58
C ASP A 324 19.53 -36.07 -1.29
N VAL A 325 19.38 -35.99 -2.61
CA VAL A 325 18.80 -37.10 -3.39
C VAL A 325 19.89 -38.10 -3.76
N GLN A 326 20.21 -39.02 -2.87
CA GLN A 326 20.88 -40.28 -3.25
C GLN A 326 19.82 -41.17 -3.89
N LEU A 327 19.90 -41.35 -5.20
CA LEU A 327 19.16 -42.37 -5.91
C LEU A 327 19.74 -43.73 -5.48
N GLU A 328 19.05 -44.43 -4.59
CA GLU A 328 19.33 -45.86 -4.36
C GLU A 328 19.03 -46.60 -5.68
N GLN A 329 20.10 -47.04 -6.35
CA GLN A 329 19.98 -47.99 -7.47
C GLN A 329 19.53 -49.33 -6.89
N VAL A 330 18.25 -49.63 -7.04
CA VAL A 330 17.76 -51.00 -6.83
C VAL A 330 18.22 -51.82 -8.04
N ASN A 331 19.28 -52.60 -7.85
CA ASN A 331 19.66 -53.66 -8.79
C ASN A 331 18.59 -54.76 -8.75
N VAL A 332 17.86 -54.89 -9.84
CA VAL A 332 16.99 -56.05 -10.12
C VAL A 332 17.79 -57.11 -10.83
#